data_582c77d02815e41c14a93ed8e46492cd
#
_entry.id   582c77d02815e41c14a93ed8e46492cd
#
_cell.length_a   1.000
_cell.length_b   1.000
_cell.length_c   1.000
_cell.angle_alpha   90.00
_cell.angle_beta   90.00
_cell.angle_gamma   90.00
#
_symmetry.space_group_name_H-M   'P 1'
#
loop_
_entity.id
_entity.type
_entity.pdbx_description
1 polymer ?
#
loop_
_entity_poly.entity_id
_entity_poly.type
_entity_poly.pdbx_seq_one_letter_code
_entity_poly.pdbx_strand_id
1 'polypeptide(L)'
;MKKNIFTLLVFVSLTLSGCRDWLDINENPNYVSKADKTTLLPTVALMTADKVGYELTLTGYFWAQYTVQNRNTSQYTTVMNYDLNTQSAYFTSPWSYLYVRVLPSVRTILEQCEGESGVSNFVLEAKTMLAYNLYLLTSLYDKVAYTDGYLNPENTTPGFDSGEQMQGIITGILEEIRSMNAGQLAADEQANTSVKADMIFGGDVEQWVKFANTLYLRVLLRDFDTNRSKIQSLLAENNLLDTQDAAFDNFSNEADKSNPLYESDRRQLNTDQNIRCCSDILG
;
A
#
# COMPACT_ATOMS: atom_id res chain seq x y z
N MET A 1 -40.54 14.75 60.45
CA MET A 1 -40.65 14.75 58.99
C MET A 1 -39.43 15.37 58.29
N LYS A 2 -38.97 16.58 58.62
CA LYS A 2 -37.81 17.22 57.94
C LYS A 2 -36.48 16.43 58.00
N LYS A 3 -36.22 15.75 59.12
CA LYS A 3 -35.00 14.94 59.30
C LYS A 3 -34.95 13.70 58.41
N ASN A 4 -36.07 13.06 58.18
CA ASN A 4 -36.17 11.86 57.32
C ASN A 4 -36.07 12.19 55.84
N ILE A 5 -36.53 13.39 55.44
CA ILE A 5 -36.41 13.89 54.04
C ILE A 5 -34.93 14.21 53.71
N PHE A 6 -34.22 14.79 54.68
CA PHE A 6 -32.80 15.10 54.52
C PHE A 6 -31.92 13.82 54.37
N THR A 7 -32.25 12.80 55.20
CA THR A 7 -31.56 11.50 55.12
C THR A 7 -31.85 10.78 53.81
N LEU A 8 -33.08 10.88 53.29
CA LEU A 8 -33.44 10.31 51.98
C LEU A 8 -32.75 11.03 50.82
N LEU A 9 -32.64 12.36 50.88
CA LEU A 9 -31.91 13.16 49.88
C LEU A 9 -30.41 12.84 49.84
N VAL A 10 -29.77 12.65 50.99
CA VAL A 10 -28.37 12.25 51.07
C VAL A 10 -28.15 10.83 50.52
N PHE A 11 -29.10 9.91 50.77
CA PHE A 11 -29.00 8.55 50.22
C PHE A 11 -29.17 8.50 48.71
N VAL A 12 -30.09 9.32 48.16
CA VAL A 12 -30.28 9.45 46.70
C VAL A 12 -29.11 10.13 46.03
N SER A 13 -28.44 11.11 46.66
CA SER A 13 -27.23 11.74 46.09
C SER A 13 -26.02 10.82 46.08
N LEU A 14 -25.91 9.88 47.02
CA LEU A 14 -24.84 8.87 47.06
C LEU A 14 -25.01 7.76 46.00
N THR A 15 -26.25 7.49 45.58
CA THR A 15 -26.52 6.49 44.52
C THR A 15 -26.38 7.07 43.11
N LEU A 16 -26.30 8.39 42.94
CA LEU A 16 -26.05 9.05 41.66
C LEU A 16 -24.58 9.26 41.32
N SER A 17 -23.69 8.98 42.27
CA SER A 17 -22.25 8.97 42.02
C SER A 17 -21.73 7.60 41.54
N GLY A 18 -22.62 6.76 40.98
CA GLY A 18 -22.27 5.49 40.37
C GLY A 18 -21.34 5.66 39.16
N CYS A 19 -20.25 5.03 39.26
CA CYS A 19 -19.18 4.75 38.31
C CYS A 19 -19.45 5.19 36.86
N ARG A 20 -18.94 6.31 36.45
CA ARG A 20 -18.84 6.72 35.06
C ARG A 20 -18.02 5.69 34.25
N ASP A 21 -17.02 5.08 34.85
CA ASP A 21 -16.12 4.12 34.23
C ASP A 21 -16.79 2.75 33.94
N TRP A 22 -17.91 2.41 34.60
CA TRP A 22 -18.62 1.15 34.35
C TRP A 22 -19.54 1.20 33.12
N LEU A 23 -19.88 2.39 32.65
CA LEU A 23 -20.71 2.59 31.43
C LEU A 23 -19.84 2.77 30.18
N ASP A 24 -18.54 2.87 30.32
CA ASP A 24 -17.59 2.95 29.20
C ASP A 24 -17.17 1.55 28.71
N ILE A 25 -18.16 0.68 28.55
CA ILE A 25 -17.99 -0.68 27.99
C ILE A 25 -17.64 -0.64 26.50
N ASN A 26 -17.68 0.52 25.86
CA ASN A 26 -17.39 0.68 24.45
C ASN A 26 -15.89 0.81 24.14
N GLU A 27 -15.05 1.03 25.13
CA GLU A 27 -13.59 0.90 24.97
C GLU A 27 -13.16 -0.50 25.40
N ASN A 28 -13.13 -1.41 24.45
CA ASN A 28 -12.51 -2.72 24.66
C ASN A 28 -11.01 -2.51 24.89
N PRO A 29 -10.46 -2.76 26.10
CA PRO A 29 -9.04 -2.58 26.39
C PRO A 29 -8.12 -3.50 25.56
N ASN A 30 -8.69 -4.51 24.91
CA ASN A 30 -8.00 -5.38 23.96
C ASN A 30 -8.19 -4.93 22.49
N TYR A 31 -8.94 -3.86 22.26
CA TYR A 31 -9.06 -3.28 20.93
C TYR A 31 -7.94 -2.29 20.74
N VAL A 32 -6.98 -2.64 19.91
CA VAL A 32 -5.94 -1.70 19.46
C VAL A 32 -6.65 -0.62 18.64
N SER A 33 -6.98 0.49 19.28
CA SER A 33 -7.74 1.59 18.66
C SER A 33 -6.98 2.29 17.53
N LYS A 34 -5.65 2.11 17.46
CA LYS A 34 -4.79 2.53 16.35
C LYS A 34 -3.63 1.54 16.22
N ALA A 35 -3.52 0.90 15.06
CA ALA A 35 -2.34 0.10 14.75
C ALA A 35 -1.10 1.02 14.68
N ASP A 36 -0.01 0.60 15.30
CA ASP A 36 1.26 1.32 15.30
C ASP A 36 1.94 1.25 13.91
N LYS A 37 2.71 2.29 13.57
CA LYS A 37 3.46 2.36 12.30
C LYS A 37 4.34 1.14 12.05
N THR A 38 4.90 0.54 13.09
CA THR A 38 5.72 -0.68 12.99
C THR A 38 4.92 -1.92 12.57
N THR A 39 3.61 -1.93 12.78
CA THR A 39 2.69 -2.98 12.34
C THR A 39 2.07 -2.65 10.98
N LEU A 40 1.83 -1.37 10.71
CA LEU A 40 1.22 -0.93 9.46
C LEU A 40 2.18 -1.04 8.27
N LEU A 41 3.46 -0.75 8.45
CA LEU A 41 4.44 -0.78 7.36
C LEU A 41 4.57 -2.17 6.71
N PRO A 42 4.80 -3.27 7.46
CA PRO A 42 4.80 -4.61 6.89
C PRO A 42 3.44 -5.00 6.27
N THR A 43 2.33 -4.50 6.82
CA THR A 43 0.99 -4.72 6.26
C THR A 43 0.85 -4.05 4.90
N VAL A 44 1.34 -2.82 4.74
CA VAL A 44 1.38 -2.11 3.45
C VAL A 44 2.21 -2.88 2.42
N ALA A 45 3.41 -3.35 2.82
CA ALA A 45 4.28 -4.14 1.94
C ALA A 45 3.60 -5.45 1.49
N LEU A 46 3.04 -6.21 2.44
CA LEU A 46 2.35 -7.48 2.17
C LEU A 46 1.14 -7.30 1.25
N MET A 47 0.25 -6.35 1.54
CA MET A 47 -0.96 -6.12 0.73
C MET A 47 -0.63 -5.65 -0.68
N THR A 48 0.42 -4.83 -0.83
CA THR A 48 0.92 -4.40 -2.15
C THR A 48 1.50 -5.60 -2.90
N ALA A 49 2.36 -6.39 -2.26
CA ALA A 49 2.97 -7.57 -2.85
C ALA A 49 1.93 -8.63 -3.25
N ASP A 50 0.89 -8.82 -2.46
CA ASP A 50 -0.22 -9.72 -2.79
C ASP A 50 -0.90 -9.32 -4.11
N LYS A 51 -1.24 -8.07 -4.29
CA LYS A 51 -1.90 -7.60 -5.52
C LYS A 51 -0.96 -7.58 -6.72
N VAL A 52 0.27 -7.15 -6.52
CA VAL A 52 1.29 -7.20 -7.58
C VAL A 52 1.60 -8.64 -7.98
N GLY A 53 1.73 -9.53 -7.00
CA GLY A 53 2.09 -10.94 -7.22
C GLY A 53 0.99 -11.82 -7.81
N TYR A 54 -0.27 -11.36 -7.83
CA TYR A 54 -1.38 -12.15 -8.36
C TYR A 54 -2.19 -11.39 -9.41
N GLU A 55 -3.22 -10.62 -9.03
CA GLU A 55 -4.16 -10.05 -10.00
C GLU A 55 -3.49 -9.14 -11.04
N LEU A 56 -2.54 -8.28 -10.61
CA LEU A 56 -1.86 -7.37 -11.54
C LEU A 56 -0.88 -8.11 -12.45
N THR A 57 -0.19 -9.11 -11.93
CA THR A 57 0.70 -9.98 -12.72
C THR A 57 -0.10 -10.75 -13.78
N LEU A 58 -1.20 -11.37 -13.40
CA LEU A 58 -2.05 -12.11 -14.33
C LEU A 58 -2.64 -11.21 -15.41
N THR A 59 -3.20 -10.06 -15.01
CA THR A 59 -3.75 -9.09 -15.95
C THR A 59 -2.68 -8.63 -16.94
N GLY A 60 -1.50 -8.28 -16.44
CA GLY A 60 -0.37 -7.87 -17.28
C GLY A 60 0.09 -8.97 -18.24
N TYR A 61 0.24 -10.19 -17.78
CA TYR A 61 0.71 -11.31 -18.60
C TYR A 61 -0.28 -11.72 -19.67
N PHE A 62 -1.57 -11.81 -19.35
CA PHE A 62 -2.60 -12.14 -20.33
C PHE A 62 -2.81 -11.01 -21.34
N TRP A 63 -2.82 -9.75 -20.89
CA TRP A 63 -3.09 -8.62 -21.78
C TRP A 63 -1.89 -8.28 -22.67
N ALA A 64 -0.67 -8.50 -22.20
CA ALA A 64 0.52 -8.42 -23.04
C ALA A 64 0.72 -9.68 -23.91
N GLN A 65 -0.17 -10.68 -23.79
CA GLN A 65 -0.11 -11.96 -24.54
C GLN A 65 1.17 -12.77 -24.28
N TYR A 66 1.78 -12.59 -23.11
CA TYR A 66 2.92 -13.42 -22.68
C TYR A 66 2.48 -14.81 -22.26
N THR A 67 1.27 -14.91 -21.71
CA THR A 67 0.71 -16.17 -21.28
C THR A 67 -0.70 -16.37 -21.81
N VAL A 68 -1.11 -17.64 -21.89
CA VAL A 68 -2.47 -18.08 -22.20
C VAL A 68 -2.95 -19.06 -21.16
N GLN A 69 -4.26 -19.13 -20.97
CA GLN A 69 -4.84 -20.15 -20.13
C GLN A 69 -4.79 -21.52 -20.80
N ASN A 70 -4.60 -22.58 -20.02
CA ASN A 70 -4.72 -23.95 -20.49
C ASN A 70 -6.14 -24.21 -21.04
N ARG A 71 -6.24 -24.84 -22.21
CA ARG A 71 -7.51 -25.07 -22.92
C ARG A 71 -8.56 -25.83 -22.11
N ASN A 72 -8.14 -26.64 -21.16
CA ASN A 72 -9.04 -27.49 -20.37
C ASN A 72 -9.54 -26.81 -19.08
N THR A 73 -9.27 -25.51 -18.91
CA THR A 73 -9.64 -24.75 -17.72
C THR A 73 -10.36 -23.47 -18.11
N SER A 74 -11.08 -22.86 -17.16
CA SER A 74 -11.85 -21.64 -17.40
C SER A 74 -11.58 -20.52 -16.39
N GLN A 75 -10.64 -20.73 -15.48
CA GLN A 75 -10.40 -19.80 -14.35
C GLN A 75 -10.06 -18.38 -14.80
N TYR A 76 -9.26 -18.24 -15.85
CA TYR A 76 -8.75 -16.95 -16.32
C TYR A 76 -9.41 -16.46 -17.62
N THR A 77 -10.49 -17.12 -18.06
CA THR A 77 -11.15 -16.82 -19.34
C THR A 77 -11.55 -15.36 -19.46
N THR A 78 -12.12 -14.79 -18.42
CA THR A 78 -12.58 -13.40 -18.39
C THR A 78 -11.44 -12.42 -18.61
N VAL A 79 -10.36 -12.54 -17.82
CA VAL A 79 -9.22 -11.63 -17.95
C VAL A 79 -8.45 -11.84 -19.25
N MET A 80 -8.29 -13.09 -19.69
CA MET A 80 -7.61 -13.43 -20.95
C MET A 80 -8.35 -12.90 -22.18
N ASN A 81 -9.68 -12.92 -22.17
CA ASN A 81 -10.51 -12.46 -23.29
C ASN A 81 -10.84 -10.97 -23.23
N TYR A 82 -10.20 -10.21 -22.35
CA TYR A 82 -10.49 -8.76 -22.14
C TYR A 82 -11.95 -8.49 -21.74
N ASP A 83 -12.61 -9.45 -21.11
CA ASP A 83 -13.99 -9.30 -20.66
C ASP A 83 -14.01 -8.52 -19.35
N LEU A 84 -14.10 -7.19 -19.49
CA LEU A 84 -14.09 -6.22 -18.40
C LEU A 84 -15.50 -6.02 -17.86
N ASN A 85 -15.88 -6.79 -16.88
CA ASN A 85 -17.11 -6.50 -16.16
C ASN A 85 -16.81 -5.95 -14.75
N THR A 86 -17.74 -5.17 -14.21
CA THR A 86 -17.60 -4.49 -12.92
C THR A 86 -17.52 -5.45 -11.71
N GLN A 87 -17.77 -6.73 -11.92
CA GLN A 87 -17.71 -7.77 -10.89
C GLN A 87 -16.43 -8.59 -10.95
N SER A 88 -15.57 -8.34 -11.92
CA SER A 88 -14.32 -9.09 -12.04
C SER A 88 -13.39 -8.80 -10.87
N ALA A 89 -13.02 -9.84 -10.13
CA ALA A 89 -12.09 -9.75 -9.02
C ALA A 89 -10.71 -9.17 -9.42
N TYR A 90 -10.30 -9.33 -10.67
CA TYR A 90 -9.05 -8.77 -11.21
C TYR A 90 -9.02 -7.24 -11.24
N PHE A 91 -10.19 -6.58 -11.15
CA PHE A 91 -10.32 -5.13 -11.12
C PHE A 91 -10.90 -4.61 -9.80
N THR A 92 -11.78 -5.35 -9.14
CA THR A 92 -12.35 -4.93 -7.86
C THR A 92 -11.41 -5.16 -6.69
N SER A 93 -10.66 -6.27 -6.69
CA SER A 93 -9.73 -6.62 -5.62
C SER A 93 -8.55 -5.65 -5.51
N PRO A 94 -7.81 -5.31 -6.58
CA PRO A 94 -6.76 -4.31 -6.49
C PRO A 94 -7.24 -2.96 -5.95
N TRP A 95 -8.41 -2.47 -6.39
CA TRP A 95 -8.99 -1.24 -5.82
C TRP A 95 -9.24 -1.36 -4.32
N SER A 96 -9.92 -2.43 -3.91
CA SER A 96 -10.28 -2.66 -2.50
C SER A 96 -9.07 -2.81 -1.59
N TYR A 97 -7.97 -3.36 -2.09
CA TYR A 97 -6.75 -3.50 -1.31
C TYR A 97 -5.89 -2.26 -1.37
N LEU A 98 -5.54 -1.79 -2.56
CA LEU A 98 -4.59 -0.69 -2.71
C LEU A 98 -5.20 0.64 -2.26
N TYR A 99 -6.40 0.99 -2.76
CA TYR A 99 -7.02 2.27 -2.42
C TYR A 99 -7.67 2.28 -1.03
N VAL A 100 -8.46 1.24 -0.69
CA VAL A 100 -9.29 1.26 0.53
C VAL A 100 -8.52 0.82 1.78
N ARG A 101 -7.44 0.05 1.64
CA ARG A 101 -6.68 -0.47 2.79
C ARG A 101 -5.25 0.07 2.85
N VAL A 102 -4.49 -0.04 1.75
CA VAL A 102 -3.09 0.38 1.74
C VAL A 102 -2.95 1.88 1.91
N LEU A 103 -3.66 2.69 1.12
CA LEU A 103 -3.51 4.15 1.20
C LEU A 103 -3.88 4.70 2.59
N PRO A 104 -4.99 4.32 3.27
CA PRO A 104 -5.27 4.77 4.63
C PRO A 104 -4.20 4.31 5.65
N SER A 105 -3.65 3.11 5.48
CA SER A 105 -2.55 2.63 6.34
C SER A 105 -1.30 3.50 6.20
N VAL A 106 -0.94 3.86 4.96
CA VAL A 106 0.17 4.78 4.69
C VAL A 106 -0.09 6.16 5.31
N ARG A 107 -1.29 6.70 5.18
CA ARG A 107 -1.67 7.96 5.83
C ARG A 107 -1.46 7.89 7.34
N THR A 108 -1.94 6.83 7.99
CA THR A 108 -1.79 6.65 9.43
C THR A 108 -0.31 6.56 9.86
N ILE A 109 0.56 5.91 9.06
CA ILE A 109 2.00 5.90 9.32
C ILE A 109 2.55 7.33 9.27
N LEU A 110 2.22 8.10 8.23
CA LEU A 110 2.71 9.47 8.07
C LEU A 110 2.20 10.39 9.20
N GLU A 111 0.92 10.28 9.57
CA GLU A 111 0.33 11.01 10.71
C GLU A 111 1.05 10.70 12.04
N GLN A 112 1.43 9.43 12.27
CA GLN A 112 2.18 9.04 13.46
C GLN A 112 3.62 9.53 13.45
N CYS A 113 4.17 9.85 12.29
CA CYS A 113 5.52 10.42 12.17
C CYS A 113 5.53 11.95 12.30
N GLU A 114 4.39 12.64 12.25
CA GLU A 114 4.32 14.10 12.35
C GLU A 114 4.83 14.58 13.70
N GLY A 115 5.85 15.44 13.68
CA GLY A 115 6.46 16.01 14.90
C GLY A 115 7.30 15.04 15.72
N GLU A 116 7.42 13.77 15.31
CA GLU A 116 8.27 12.77 15.94
C GLU A 116 9.70 12.86 15.38
N SER A 117 10.70 12.70 16.23
CA SER A 117 12.11 12.64 15.83
C SER A 117 12.58 11.19 15.67
N GLY A 118 13.55 10.94 14.79
CA GLY A 118 14.11 9.60 14.60
C GLY A 118 13.27 8.68 13.73
N VAL A 119 12.37 9.21 12.90
CA VAL A 119 11.41 8.44 12.09
C VAL A 119 11.47 8.76 10.59
N SER A 120 12.54 9.42 10.14
CA SER A 120 12.65 9.81 8.73
C SER A 120 12.65 8.62 7.76
N ASN A 121 13.16 7.46 8.19
CA ASN A 121 13.07 6.20 7.41
C ASN A 121 11.61 5.75 7.22
N PHE A 122 10.78 5.77 8.27
CA PHE A 122 9.35 5.47 8.12
C PHE A 122 8.67 6.42 7.13
N VAL A 123 9.03 7.70 7.15
CA VAL A 123 8.50 8.70 6.20
C VAL A 123 8.96 8.38 4.78
N LEU A 124 10.24 8.07 4.57
CA LEU A 124 10.80 7.65 3.28
C LEU A 124 10.06 6.42 2.73
N GLU A 125 9.99 5.37 3.52
CA GLU A 125 9.37 4.09 3.18
C GLU A 125 7.87 4.26 2.88
N ALA A 126 7.13 4.94 3.76
CA ALA A 126 5.71 5.20 3.60
C ALA A 126 5.40 6.06 2.37
N LYS A 127 6.15 7.14 2.12
CA LYS A 127 5.96 7.98 0.92
C LYS A 127 6.32 7.22 -0.36
N THR A 128 7.36 6.40 -0.34
CA THR A 128 7.72 5.57 -1.51
C THR A 128 6.62 4.56 -1.82
N MET A 129 6.07 3.89 -0.79
CA MET A 129 4.94 2.98 -0.95
C MET A 129 3.66 3.72 -1.38
N LEU A 130 3.42 4.95 -0.90
CA LEU A 130 2.33 5.80 -1.39
C LEU A 130 2.46 6.05 -2.89
N ALA A 131 3.60 6.56 -3.32
CA ALA A 131 3.87 6.84 -4.73
C ALA A 131 3.72 5.59 -5.60
N TYR A 132 4.24 4.45 -5.14
CA TYR A 132 4.16 3.18 -5.87
C TYR A 132 2.70 2.69 -6.00
N ASN A 133 1.92 2.71 -4.92
CA ASN A 133 0.53 2.26 -4.98
C ASN A 133 -0.35 3.23 -5.80
N LEU A 134 -0.11 4.54 -5.74
CA LEU A 134 -0.78 5.51 -6.62
C LEU A 134 -0.41 5.28 -8.09
N TYR A 135 0.86 4.95 -8.38
CA TYR A 135 1.30 4.58 -9.72
C TYR A 135 0.57 3.34 -10.24
N LEU A 136 0.42 2.28 -9.42
CA LEU A 136 -0.32 1.07 -9.78
C LEU A 136 -1.81 1.39 -10.04
N LEU A 137 -2.46 2.11 -9.13
CA LEU A 137 -3.86 2.52 -9.26
C LEU A 137 -4.10 3.36 -10.52
N THR A 138 -3.24 4.37 -10.75
CA THR A 138 -3.36 5.22 -11.95
C THR A 138 -3.11 4.43 -13.24
N SER A 139 -2.20 3.46 -13.21
CA SER A 139 -1.92 2.60 -14.38
C SER A 139 -3.07 1.67 -14.73
N LEU A 140 -3.85 1.24 -13.72
CA LEU A 140 -4.96 0.31 -13.90
C LEU A 140 -6.30 1.02 -14.18
N TYR A 141 -6.54 2.16 -13.52
CA TYR A 141 -7.85 2.84 -13.53
C TYR A 141 -7.85 4.23 -14.18
N ASP A 142 -6.69 4.78 -14.52
CA ASP A 142 -6.48 6.14 -15.03
C ASP A 142 -6.80 7.23 -14.00
N LYS A 143 -7.93 7.15 -13.31
CA LYS A 143 -8.43 8.16 -12.36
C LYS A 143 -8.41 7.63 -10.94
N VAL A 144 -7.93 8.45 -9.99
CA VAL A 144 -7.88 8.12 -8.57
C VAL A 144 -8.41 9.30 -7.75
N ALA A 145 -9.24 9.05 -6.75
CA ALA A 145 -9.72 10.07 -5.84
C ALA A 145 -8.65 10.41 -4.79
N TYR A 146 -7.57 11.08 -5.20
CA TYR A 146 -6.48 11.43 -4.31
C TYR A 146 -6.76 12.74 -3.57
N THR A 147 -7.00 13.82 -4.29
CA THR A 147 -7.17 15.17 -3.71
C THR A 147 -8.42 15.25 -2.84
N ASP A 148 -9.56 14.84 -3.38
CA ASP A 148 -10.84 14.94 -2.68
C ASP A 148 -11.16 13.72 -1.80
N GLY A 149 -10.45 12.60 -1.96
CA GLY A 149 -10.68 11.37 -1.21
C GLY A 149 -9.55 11.04 -0.25
N TYR A 150 -8.37 10.69 -0.75
CA TYR A 150 -7.26 10.32 0.13
C TYR A 150 -6.83 11.45 1.07
N LEU A 151 -6.70 12.68 0.58
CA LEU A 151 -6.35 13.84 1.41
C LEU A 151 -7.53 14.38 2.24
N ASN A 152 -8.76 14.04 1.87
CA ASN A 152 -9.98 14.46 2.57
C ASN A 152 -10.87 13.25 2.89
N PRO A 153 -10.51 12.43 3.89
CA PRO A 153 -11.18 11.17 4.20
C PRO A 153 -12.63 11.30 4.66
N GLU A 154 -13.04 12.49 5.10
CA GLU A 154 -14.41 12.78 5.50
C GLU A 154 -15.35 13.02 4.30
N ASN A 155 -14.80 13.23 3.11
CA ASN A 155 -15.60 13.42 1.91
C ASN A 155 -16.18 12.09 1.41
N THR A 156 -17.48 11.91 1.56
CA THR A 156 -18.17 10.67 1.16
C THR A 156 -18.49 10.58 -0.33
N THR A 157 -18.29 11.67 -1.08
CA THR A 157 -18.55 11.75 -2.54
C THR A 157 -17.39 12.42 -3.25
N PRO A 158 -16.15 11.85 -3.16
CA PRO A 158 -14.97 12.51 -3.71
C PRO A 158 -14.98 12.57 -5.23
N GLY A 159 -14.47 13.69 -5.77
CA GLY A 159 -14.07 13.80 -7.17
C GLY A 159 -12.82 12.96 -7.46
N PHE A 160 -12.59 12.69 -8.75
CA PHE A 160 -11.42 11.93 -9.19
C PHE A 160 -10.42 12.85 -9.89
N ASP A 161 -9.16 12.74 -9.48
CA ASP A 161 -8.05 13.33 -10.23
C ASP A 161 -7.81 12.52 -11.51
N SER A 162 -7.61 13.21 -12.64
CA SER A 162 -7.29 12.56 -13.91
C SER A 162 -5.92 11.91 -13.92
N GLY A 163 -5.64 11.01 -14.88
CA GLY A 163 -4.34 10.38 -15.01
C GLY A 163 -3.18 11.38 -15.15
N GLU A 164 -3.39 12.50 -15.83
CA GLU A 164 -2.41 13.58 -15.93
C GLU A 164 -2.17 14.25 -14.57
N GLN A 165 -3.25 14.61 -13.85
CA GLN A 165 -3.15 15.15 -12.48
C GLN A 165 -2.44 14.18 -11.55
N MET A 166 -2.80 12.90 -11.60
CA MET A 166 -2.17 11.85 -10.81
C MET A 166 -0.67 11.71 -11.11
N GLN A 167 -0.27 11.83 -12.38
CA GLN A 167 1.15 11.82 -12.73
C GLN A 167 1.90 12.99 -12.08
N GLY A 168 1.32 14.17 -12.06
CA GLY A 168 1.86 15.33 -11.36
C GLY A 168 1.96 15.11 -9.85
N ILE A 169 0.92 14.55 -9.23
CA ILE A 169 0.88 14.22 -7.80
C ILE A 169 1.98 13.21 -7.43
N ILE A 170 2.08 12.11 -8.17
CA ILE A 170 3.10 11.07 -7.92
C ILE A 170 4.51 11.65 -8.10
N THR A 171 4.72 12.46 -9.14
CA THR A 171 5.98 13.18 -9.36
C THR A 171 6.33 14.06 -8.17
N GLY A 172 5.37 14.85 -7.67
CA GLY A 172 5.57 15.72 -6.50
C GLY A 172 5.97 14.94 -5.24
N ILE A 173 5.29 13.83 -4.94
CA ILE A 173 5.64 12.97 -3.79
C ILE A 173 7.09 12.45 -3.93
N LEU A 174 7.50 12.03 -5.13
CA LEU A 174 8.84 11.51 -5.38
C LEU A 174 9.90 12.62 -5.32
N GLU A 175 9.59 13.84 -5.75
CA GLU A 175 10.46 15.01 -5.59
C GLU A 175 10.61 15.41 -4.11
N GLU A 176 9.56 15.30 -3.29
CA GLU A 176 9.64 15.48 -1.85
C GLU A 176 10.60 14.45 -1.20
N ILE A 177 10.49 13.17 -1.57
CA ILE A 177 11.41 12.13 -1.09
C ILE A 177 12.85 12.49 -1.45
N ARG A 178 13.12 12.90 -2.67
CA ARG A 178 14.45 13.29 -3.14
C ARG A 178 15.02 14.53 -2.42
N SER A 179 14.15 15.36 -1.83
CA SER A 179 14.56 16.52 -1.02
C SER A 179 14.81 16.19 0.46
N MET A 180 14.59 14.97 0.91
CA MET A 180 14.81 14.56 2.30
C MET A 180 16.29 14.69 2.69
N ASN A 181 16.54 15.05 3.95
CA ASN A 181 17.90 15.25 4.45
C ASN A 181 18.64 13.90 4.60
N ALA A 182 19.63 13.67 3.75
CA ALA A 182 20.41 12.44 3.75
C ALA A 182 21.14 12.18 5.09
N GLY A 183 21.60 13.23 5.77
CA GLY A 183 22.25 13.10 7.10
C GLY A 183 21.27 12.66 8.17
N GLN A 184 20.01 13.13 8.13
CA GLN A 184 18.97 12.71 9.06
C GLN A 184 18.56 11.26 8.77
N LEU A 185 18.39 10.89 7.50
CA LEU A 185 18.09 9.52 7.10
C LEU A 185 19.14 8.53 7.60
N ALA A 186 20.44 8.85 7.41
CA ALA A 186 21.55 8.02 7.88
C ALA A 186 21.60 7.93 9.43
N ALA A 187 21.27 9.01 10.14
CA ALA A 187 21.23 8.99 11.61
C ALA A 187 20.09 8.09 12.13
N ASP A 188 18.92 8.17 11.52
CA ASP A 188 17.76 7.38 11.91
C ASP A 188 17.93 5.90 11.50
N GLU A 189 18.62 5.61 10.39
CA GLU A 189 19.03 4.26 9.99
C GLU A 189 19.94 3.62 11.05
N GLN A 190 20.95 4.36 11.54
CA GLN A 190 21.82 3.87 12.62
C GLN A 190 21.06 3.58 13.92
N ALA A 191 20.00 4.32 14.19
CA ALA A 191 19.11 4.06 15.33
C ALA A 191 18.20 2.84 15.12
N ASN A 192 18.19 2.22 13.94
CA ASN A 192 17.39 1.05 13.56
C ASN A 192 15.88 1.24 13.74
N THR A 193 15.36 2.41 13.46
CA THR A 193 13.98 2.75 13.78
C THR A 193 12.95 1.94 12.98
N SER A 194 13.23 1.59 11.72
CA SER A 194 12.31 0.82 10.86
C SER A 194 12.73 -0.62 10.54
N VAL A 195 13.97 -1.04 10.86
CA VAL A 195 14.55 -2.33 10.45
C VAL A 195 13.64 -3.53 10.64
N LYS A 196 12.92 -3.62 11.76
CA LYS A 196 12.03 -4.76 12.05
C LYS A 196 10.69 -4.68 11.33
N ALA A 197 10.29 -3.51 10.90
CA ALA A 197 9.03 -3.26 10.21
C ALA A 197 9.19 -3.29 8.68
N ASP A 198 10.38 -3.00 8.18
CA ASP A 198 10.67 -3.02 6.75
C ASP A 198 10.90 -4.46 6.26
N MET A 199 9.94 -4.95 5.49
CA MET A 199 9.93 -6.30 4.93
C MET A 199 10.47 -6.34 3.49
N ILE A 200 10.98 -5.22 2.96
CA ILE A 200 11.49 -5.12 1.58
C ILE A 200 13.01 -5.03 1.56
N PHE A 201 13.59 -4.09 2.32
CA PHE A 201 15.03 -3.88 2.35
C PHE A 201 15.64 -4.00 3.75
N GLY A 202 14.82 -4.33 4.77
CA GLY A 202 15.31 -4.51 6.15
C GLY A 202 15.85 -3.25 6.80
N GLY A 203 15.33 -2.08 6.41
CA GLY A 203 15.73 -0.78 6.93
C GLY A 203 16.89 -0.12 6.17
N ASP A 204 17.35 -0.68 5.05
CA ASP A 204 18.39 -0.11 4.20
C ASP A 204 17.85 1.15 3.48
N VAL A 205 18.22 2.31 3.99
CA VAL A 205 17.78 3.61 3.47
C VAL A 205 18.31 3.87 2.05
N GLU A 206 19.53 3.42 1.74
CA GLU A 206 20.10 3.60 0.40
C GLU A 206 19.24 2.88 -0.65
N GLN A 207 18.82 1.66 -0.38
CA GLN A 207 17.96 0.88 -1.29
C GLN A 207 16.58 1.52 -1.45
N TRP A 208 16.01 2.09 -0.38
CA TRP A 208 14.75 2.82 -0.47
C TRP A 208 14.87 4.09 -1.32
N VAL A 209 15.96 4.83 -1.22
CA VAL A 209 16.22 5.99 -2.07
C VAL A 209 16.40 5.57 -3.53
N LYS A 210 17.13 4.48 -3.80
CA LYS A 210 17.27 3.90 -5.15
C LYS A 210 15.92 3.44 -5.70
N PHE A 211 15.08 2.83 -4.89
CA PHE A 211 13.73 2.43 -5.31
C PHE A 211 12.87 3.65 -5.66
N ALA A 212 12.85 4.68 -4.82
CA ALA A 212 12.11 5.92 -5.12
C ALA A 212 12.61 6.58 -6.41
N ASN A 213 13.92 6.65 -6.64
CA ASN A 213 14.51 7.17 -7.87
C ASN A 213 14.15 6.33 -9.10
N THR A 214 14.13 5.00 -8.96
CA THR A 214 13.75 4.08 -10.05
C THR A 214 12.27 4.26 -10.40
N LEU A 215 11.42 4.40 -9.38
CA LEU A 215 10.00 4.72 -9.60
C LEU A 215 9.83 6.09 -10.25
N TYR A 216 10.61 7.10 -9.82
CA TYR A 216 10.59 8.43 -10.42
C TYR A 216 10.95 8.38 -11.90
N LEU A 217 12.02 7.66 -12.27
CA LEU A 217 12.37 7.43 -13.67
C LEU A 217 11.20 6.81 -14.45
N ARG A 218 10.56 5.79 -13.88
CA ARG A 218 9.43 5.09 -14.50
C ARG A 218 8.23 6.02 -14.73
N VAL A 219 7.94 6.92 -13.80
CA VAL A 219 6.89 7.92 -13.92
C VAL A 219 7.22 8.96 -14.98
N LEU A 220 8.46 9.48 -14.99
CA LEU A 220 8.92 10.46 -15.98
C LEU A 220 8.91 9.91 -17.41
N LEU A 221 9.21 8.62 -17.60
CA LEU A 221 9.21 7.96 -18.91
C LEU A 221 7.81 7.89 -19.56
N ARG A 222 6.73 8.08 -18.81
CA ARG A 222 5.36 8.10 -19.39
C ARG A 222 5.15 9.31 -20.29
N ASP A 223 5.86 10.40 -20.04
CA ASP A 223 5.92 11.57 -20.91
C ASP A 223 7.39 11.96 -21.13
N PHE A 224 8.06 11.13 -21.93
CA PHE A 224 9.50 11.24 -22.16
C PHE A 224 9.92 12.60 -22.72
N ASP A 225 9.16 13.12 -23.67
CA ASP A 225 9.56 14.36 -24.37
C ASP A 225 9.52 15.57 -23.45
N THR A 226 8.48 15.69 -22.62
CA THR A 226 8.37 16.75 -21.61
C THR A 226 9.43 16.60 -20.50
N ASN A 227 9.77 15.37 -20.12
CA ASN A 227 10.64 15.10 -18.98
C ASN A 227 12.11 14.80 -19.34
N ARG A 228 12.51 14.97 -20.59
CA ARG A 228 13.86 14.59 -21.10
C ARG A 228 14.98 15.11 -20.22
N SER A 229 14.97 16.38 -19.82
CA SER A 229 16.03 16.96 -18.99
C SER A 229 16.08 16.37 -17.58
N LYS A 230 14.90 16.14 -16.96
CA LYS A 230 14.82 15.48 -15.64
C LYS A 230 15.34 14.05 -15.70
N ILE A 231 14.99 13.31 -16.76
CA ILE A 231 15.46 11.94 -17.00
C ILE A 231 16.99 11.91 -17.15
N GLN A 232 17.55 12.81 -17.97
CA GLN A 232 19.00 12.90 -18.16
C GLN A 232 19.74 13.22 -16.85
N SER A 233 19.24 14.17 -16.06
CA SER A 233 19.80 14.49 -14.74
C SER A 233 19.74 13.30 -13.78
N LEU A 234 18.60 12.62 -13.70
CA LEU A 234 18.41 11.47 -12.83
C LEU A 234 19.34 10.30 -13.22
N LEU A 235 19.51 10.03 -14.50
CA LEU A 235 20.42 9.00 -14.97
C LEU A 235 21.88 9.34 -14.69
N ALA A 236 22.26 10.62 -14.74
CA ALA A 236 23.62 11.07 -14.45
C ALA A 236 23.99 10.90 -12.96
N GLU A 237 23.01 10.87 -12.06
CA GLU A 237 23.24 10.60 -10.62
C GLU A 237 23.68 9.14 -10.36
N ASN A 238 23.37 8.23 -11.27
CA ASN A 238 23.67 6.79 -11.13
C ASN A 238 23.20 6.19 -9.79
N ASN A 239 22.01 6.59 -9.34
CA ASN A 239 21.43 6.20 -8.06
C ASN A 239 20.04 5.57 -8.25
N LEU A 240 20.02 4.48 -9.01
CA LEU A 240 18.84 3.65 -9.28
C LEU A 240 19.04 2.25 -8.69
N LEU A 241 17.99 1.46 -8.57
CA LEU A 241 18.11 0.04 -8.23
C LEU A 241 18.98 -0.66 -9.31
N ASP A 242 19.94 -1.45 -8.83
CA ASP A 242 20.94 -2.11 -9.68
C ASP A 242 21.10 -3.61 -9.37
N THR A 243 21.54 -3.95 -8.16
CA THR A 243 21.90 -5.31 -7.77
C THR A 243 20.88 -5.99 -6.87
N GLN A 244 19.97 -5.23 -6.27
CA GLN A 244 18.94 -5.73 -5.38
C GLN A 244 17.55 -5.27 -5.86
N ASP A 245 16.63 -6.21 -6.01
CA ASP A 245 15.24 -5.91 -6.33
C ASP A 245 14.48 -5.40 -5.11
N ALA A 246 13.51 -4.51 -5.34
CA ALA A 246 12.49 -4.18 -4.33
C ALA A 246 11.51 -5.36 -4.25
N ALA A 247 11.78 -6.31 -3.37
CA ALA A 247 11.04 -7.56 -3.27
C ALA A 247 10.50 -7.79 -1.87
N PHE A 248 9.23 -8.24 -1.81
CA PHE A 248 8.67 -8.88 -0.62
C PHE A 248 8.76 -10.39 -0.85
N ASP A 249 9.66 -11.07 -0.14
CA ASP A 249 9.98 -12.48 -0.31
C ASP A 249 9.68 -13.35 0.93
N ASN A 250 9.03 -12.79 1.94
CA ASN A 250 8.67 -13.47 3.18
C ASN A 250 7.50 -14.47 3.00
N PHE A 251 7.63 -15.32 2.00
CA PHE A 251 6.68 -16.39 1.74
C PHE A 251 7.20 -17.73 2.25
N SER A 252 6.27 -18.62 2.63
CA SER A 252 6.59 -19.99 3.04
C SER A 252 5.80 -21.00 2.23
N ASN A 253 6.13 -22.29 2.38
CA ASN A 253 5.42 -23.37 1.69
C ASN A 253 4.15 -23.84 2.43
N GLU A 254 3.67 -23.03 3.40
CA GLU A 254 2.45 -23.29 4.15
C GLU A 254 1.23 -22.67 3.43
N ALA A 255 0.04 -23.22 3.68
CA ALA A 255 -1.20 -22.67 3.17
C ALA A 255 -1.40 -21.23 3.66
N ASP A 256 -1.92 -20.37 2.80
CA ASP A 256 -2.18 -18.93 3.05
C ASP A 256 -0.92 -18.10 3.38
N LYS A 257 0.28 -18.69 3.25
CA LYS A 257 1.56 -18.00 3.45
C LYS A 257 2.50 -18.14 2.25
N SER A 258 2.07 -18.79 1.19
CA SER A 258 2.87 -18.97 -0.01
C SER A 258 2.75 -17.76 -0.95
N ASN A 259 3.62 -17.73 -1.95
CA ASN A 259 3.54 -16.71 -2.99
C ASN A 259 2.11 -16.62 -3.57
N PRO A 260 1.53 -15.42 -3.75
CA PRO A 260 0.12 -15.25 -4.12
C PRO A 260 -0.27 -15.95 -5.41
N LEU A 261 0.58 -15.92 -6.44
CA LEU A 261 0.32 -16.64 -7.69
C LEU A 261 0.35 -18.16 -7.49
N TYR A 262 1.33 -18.66 -6.74
CA TYR A 262 1.40 -20.10 -6.42
C TYR A 262 0.21 -20.54 -5.57
N GLU A 263 -0.21 -19.74 -4.58
CA GLU A 263 -1.37 -20.03 -3.75
C GLU A 263 -2.63 -20.21 -4.62
N SER A 264 -2.90 -19.26 -5.51
CA SER A 264 -4.12 -19.25 -6.34
C SER A 264 -4.06 -20.24 -7.51
N ASP A 265 -2.95 -20.34 -8.22
CA ASP A 265 -2.85 -21.16 -9.44
C ASP A 265 -2.55 -22.63 -9.14
N ARG A 266 -1.89 -22.92 -8.02
CA ARG A 266 -1.39 -24.27 -7.74
C ARG A 266 -2.00 -24.89 -6.49
N ARG A 267 -1.94 -24.20 -5.36
CA ARG A 267 -2.33 -24.77 -4.08
C ARG A 267 -3.84 -24.92 -3.96
N GLN A 268 -4.61 -23.86 -4.20
CA GLN A 268 -6.07 -23.86 -4.04
C GLN A 268 -6.76 -24.70 -5.09
N LEU A 269 -6.29 -24.71 -6.31
CA LEU A 269 -6.90 -25.43 -7.41
C LEU A 269 -6.51 -26.91 -7.45
N ASN A 270 -5.40 -27.28 -6.83
CA ASN A 270 -4.83 -28.65 -6.87
C ASN A 270 -4.83 -29.24 -8.28
N THR A 271 -4.57 -28.42 -9.29
CA THR A 271 -4.63 -28.73 -10.72
C THR A 271 -3.28 -28.66 -11.37
N ASP A 272 -3.20 -29.23 -12.55
CA ASP A 272 -2.09 -28.99 -13.47
C ASP A 272 -1.98 -27.52 -13.83
N GLN A 273 -0.83 -27.16 -14.39
CA GLN A 273 -0.50 -25.78 -14.75
C GLN A 273 -1.59 -25.14 -15.62
N ASN A 274 -2.25 -24.12 -15.07
CA ASN A 274 -3.30 -23.35 -15.73
C ASN A 274 -2.76 -22.27 -16.66
N ILE A 275 -1.60 -21.72 -16.34
CA ILE A 275 -0.93 -20.66 -17.09
C ILE A 275 0.15 -21.30 -17.97
N ARG A 276 0.16 -20.98 -19.24
CA ARG A 276 1.14 -21.45 -20.22
C ARG A 276 1.73 -20.28 -20.98
N CYS A 277 2.97 -20.39 -21.39
CA CYS A 277 3.56 -19.41 -22.31
C CYS A 277 2.80 -19.38 -23.63
N CYS A 278 2.62 -18.18 -24.18
CA CYS A 278 2.07 -18.01 -25.53
C CYS A 278 3.08 -18.51 -26.59
N SER A 279 2.59 -19.14 -27.66
CA SER A 279 3.43 -19.58 -28.77
C SER A 279 4.18 -18.41 -29.44
N ASP A 280 3.54 -17.24 -29.49
CA ASP A 280 4.08 -16.05 -30.15
C ASP A 280 5.34 -15.48 -29.46
N ILE A 281 5.60 -15.86 -28.20
CA ILE A 281 6.82 -15.51 -27.48
C ILE A 281 7.92 -16.55 -27.72
N LEU A 282 7.53 -17.78 -27.98
CA LEU A 282 8.48 -18.88 -28.16
C LEU A 282 9.07 -18.94 -29.58
N GLY A 283 8.55 -18.14 -30.52
CA GLY A 283 9.02 -18.03 -31.92
C GLY A 283 8.55 -19.18 -32.78
#